data_bc3fff8d7c68363104ab899e3f5af763
#
_entry.id   bc3fff8d7c68363104ab899e3f5af763
#
_cell.length_a   1.000
_cell.length_b   1.000
_cell.length_c   1.000
_cell.angle_alpha   90.00
_cell.angle_beta   90.00
_cell.angle_gamma   90.00
#
_symmetry.space_group_name_H-M   'P 1'
#
loop_
_entity.id
_entity.type
_entity.pdbx_description
1 polymer ?
#
loop_
_entity_poly.entity_id
_entity_poly.type
_entity_poly.pdbx_seq_one_letter_code
_entity_poly.pdbx_strand_id
1 'polypeptide(L)'
;MIQPSMRNIVLIMGLMSCASLQAQGFSSNNKIDLSGQWRFSQGDAPTYEDEVKLPGSMLTNGKGNDVCTHTQWTGSLYDSSFYFNPYMEKYRQEEVLANGKHRIKGTMKFPFFLTPEKHYIGNAWYRKSVFVPKEWKKQRVILYLERPHIETSVYINGKLAGRDSSLSVPHEFDVTPYIIYGKDNEISIKVYNGIENVCVGQDSHSVTDQTQGNWNGIIGKMELQAHQQQYIRNLQVYPDVKGKQIKVVMDVTGNAQKADFQFDVSGVKHSFSKIKRESDGKFSVIIPMGEDIRFWDEFHPNLYTLTATLGKESFSTTFGMSEISIEG
;
A
#
# COMPACT_ATOMS: atom_id res chain seq x y z
N MET A 1 -9.68 56.91 42.07
CA MET A 1 -9.60 55.46 42.16
C MET A 1 -10.59 54.88 41.17
N ILE A 2 -10.14 54.59 39.96
CA ILE A 2 -10.94 53.95 38.91
C ILE A 2 -10.07 52.85 38.29
N GLN A 3 -10.46 51.58 38.48
CA GLN A 3 -9.85 50.43 37.82
C GLN A 3 -10.26 50.39 36.36
N PRO A 4 -9.33 50.06 35.42
CA PRO A 4 -9.73 49.72 34.07
C PRO A 4 -9.95 48.21 33.92
N SER A 5 -11.04 47.88 33.27
CA SER A 5 -11.54 46.55 32.92
C SER A 5 -10.57 45.78 32.01
N MET A 6 -10.33 44.50 32.33
CA MET A 6 -9.68 43.55 31.45
C MET A 6 -10.56 43.22 30.23
N ARG A 7 -10.10 43.56 29.05
CA ARG A 7 -10.66 43.12 27.78
C ARG A 7 -10.10 41.74 27.48
N ASN A 8 -10.99 40.74 27.42
CA ASN A 8 -10.69 39.38 26.96
C ASN A 8 -10.28 39.40 25.48
N ILE A 9 -9.01 39.10 25.21
CA ILE A 9 -8.53 38.78 23.86
C ILE A 9 -8.77 37.29 23.67
N VAL A 10 -9.79 36.96 22.90
CA VAL A 10 -10.02 35.60 22.40
C VAL A 10 -9.03 35.35 21.24
N LEU A 11 -8.02 34.56 21.48
CA LEU A 11 -7.06 34.09 20.45
C LEU A 11 -7.74 32.95 19.67
N ILE A 12 -8.24 33.25 18.48
CA ILE A 12 -8.73 32.24 17.56
C ILE A 12 -7.50 31.58 16.92
N MET A 13 -7.09 30.46 17.47
CA MET A 13 -6.17 29.55 16.79
C MET A 13 -6.92 28.87 15.63
N GLY A 14 -6.69 29.37 14.42
CA GLY A 14 -7.08 28.68 13.20
C GLY A 14 -6.30 27.39 13.05
N LEU A 15 -6.95 26.26 13.32
CA LEU A 15 -6.48 24.94 12.90
C LEU A 15 -6.50 24.90 11.36
N MET A 16 -5.36 25.14 10.72
CA MET A 16 -5.14 24.71 9.34
C MET A 16 -5.12 23.18 9.33
N SER A 17 -6.26 22.57 9.07
CA SER A 17 -6.32 21.17 8.66
C SER A 17 -5.67 21.07 7.29
N CYS A 18 -4.45 20.52 7.23
CA CYS A 18 -3.91 19.98 6.00
C CYS A 18 -4.87 18.90 5.51
N ALA A 19 -5.80 19.26 4.65
CA ALA A 19 -6.56 18.30 3.88
C ALA A 19 -5.59 17.62 2.92
N SER A 20 -5.11 16.42 3.30
CA SER A 20 -4.49 15.50 2.36
C SER A 20 -5.52 15.23 1.27
N LEU A 21 -5.26 15.75 0.06
CA LEU A 21 -6.03 15.40 -1.12
C LEU A 21 -5.90 13.89 -1.36
N GLN A 22 -6.88 13.14 -0.90
CA GLN A 22 -7.04 11.75 -1.27
C GLN A 22 -7.78 11.70 -2.60
N ALA A 23 -7.03 11.45 -3.66
CA ALA A 23 -7.59 11.10 -4.96
C ALA A 23 -8.27 9.73 -4.88
N GLN A 24 -9.54 9.69 -4.51
CA GLN A 24 -10.47 8.58 -4.76
C GLN A 24 -11.89 9.04 -4.46
N GLY A 25 -12.62 9.42 -5.50
CA GLY A 25 -14.06 9.69 -5.44
C GLY A 25 -14.88 8.41 -5.45
N PHE A 26 -14.77 7.57 -4.39
CA PHE A 26 -15.71 6.49 -4.17
C PHE A 26 -16.81 6.93 -3.20
N SER A 27 -18.05 6.61 -3.52
CA SER A 27 -19.15 6.69 -2.55
C SER A 27 -18.81 5.82 -1.32
N SER A 28 -19.02 6.31 -0.11
CA SER A 28 -18.75 5.60 1.14
C SER A 28 -19.43 4.21 1.24
N ASN A 29 -20.44 3.94 0.41
CA ASN A 29 -21.19 2.68 0.40
C ASN A 29 -20.49 1.54 -0.38
N ASN A 30 -19.41 1.81 -1.10
CA ASN A 30 -18.74 0.83 -1.96
C ASN A 30 -17.41 0.33 -1.38
N LYS A 31 -17.13 0.63 -0.10
CA LYS A 31 -15.91 0.20 0.56
C LYS A 31 -16.19 -0.33 1.95
N ILE A 32 -15.44 -1.33 2.35
CA ILE A 32 -15.37 -1.83 3.72
C ILE A 32 -13.93 -1.68 4.18
N ASP A 33 -13.72 -0.87 5.21
CA ASP A 33 -12.42 -0.74 5.87
C ASP A 33 -12.13 -2.02 6.66
N LEU A 34 -10.97 -2.61 6.42
CA LEU A 34 -10.51 -3.84 7.08
C LEU A 34 -9.59 -3.57 8.27
N SER A 35 -9.35 -2.32 8.61
CA SER A 35 -8.52 -1.94 9.77
C SER A 35 -9.05 -2.51 11.09
N GLY A 36 -8.21 -2.48 12.11
CA GLY A 36 -8.55 -2.92 13.47
C GLY A 36 -7.94 -4.27 13.85
N GLN A 37 -8.61 -5.02 14.72
CA GLN A 37 -8.09 -6.30 15.25
C GLN A 37 -8.21 -7.43 14.23
N TRP A 38 -7.14 -8.21 14.14
CA TRP A 38 -7.01 -9.41 13.34
C TRP A 38 -6.47 -10.54 14.20
N ARG A 39 -7.00 -11.74 14.04
CA ARG A 39 -6.38 -12.96 14.59
C ARG A 39 -5.06 -13.20 13.88
N PHE A 40 -4.06 -13.68 14.61
CA PHE A 40 -2.68 -13.77 14.16
C PHE A 40 -2.03 -15.11 14.48
N SER A 41 -1.14 -15.54 13.60
CA SER A 41 -0.19 -16.64 13.85
C SER A 41 1.13 -16.34 13.19
N GLN A 42 2.21 -16.65 13.88
CA GLN A 42 3.57 -16.65 13.36
C GLN A 42 3.94 -18.08 12.92
N GLY A 43 4.60 -18.23 11.77
CA GLY A 43 5.06 -19.53 11.26
C GLY A 43 4.23 -20.07 10.10
N ASP A 44 4.49 -21.32 9.72
CA ASP A 44 3.92 -21.93 8.51
C ASP A 44 2.48 -22.40 8.67
N ALA A 45 2.12 -22.85 9.87
CA ALA A 45 0.78 -23.35 10.17
C ALA A 45 -0.05 -22.32 10.94
N PRO A 46 -1.24 -21.95 10.45
CA PRO A 46 -2.08 -20.97 11.13
C PRO A 46 -2.83 -21.58 12.33
N THR A 47 -2.45 -21.21 13.54
CA THR A 47 -3.18 -21.56 14.79
C THR A 47 -4.14 -20.45 15.22
N TYR A 48 -3.86 -19.18 14.85
CA TYR A 48 -4.65 -17.99 15.18
C TYR A 48 -4.93 -17.81 16.67
N GLU A 49 -3.95 -18.12 17.50
CA GLU A 49 -4.06 -18.03 18.98
C GLU A 49 -3.84 -16.60 19.49
N ASP A 50 -3.29 -15.73 18.67
CA ASP A 50 -2.89 -14.38 19.03
C ASP A 50 -3.66 -13.32 18.22
N GLU A 51 -3.43 -12.06 18.55
CA GLU A 51 -4.06 -10.92 17.89
C GLU A 51 -3.06 -9.82 17.59
N VAL A 52 -3.34 -9.10 16.50
CA VAL A 52 -2.58 -7.91 16.07
C VAL A 52 -3.54 -6.84 15.56
N LYS A 53 -3.10 -5.60 15.62
CA LYS A 53 -3.80 -4.48 15.00
C LYS A 53 -3.22 -4.21 13.61
N LEU A 54 -4.05 -4.25 12.58
CA LEU A 54 -3.73 -3.84 11.23
C LEU A 54 -4.54 -2.59 10.82
N PRO A 55 -4.01 -1.70 9.95
CA PRO A 55 -2.67 -1.72 9.39
C PRO A 55 -1.57 -1.62 10.45
N GLY A 56 -0.48 -2.36 10.23
CA GLY A 56 0.66 -2.40 11.14
C GLY A 56 1.65 -3.50 10.77
N SER A 57 2.82 -3.45 11.37
CA SER A 57 3.82 -4.51 11.26
C SER A 57 3.77 -5.43 12.49
N MET A 58 4.42 -6.59 12.39
CA MET A 58 4.66 -7.44 13.54
C MET A 58 5.38 -6.67 14.66
N LEU A 59 6.38 -5.86 14.31
CA LEU A 59 7.15 -5.06 15.26
C LEU A 59 6.28 -4.07 16.02
N THR A 60 5.41 -3.33 15.33
CA THR A 60 4.50 -2.37 15.98
C THR A 60 3.46 -3.03 16.87
N ASN A 61 3.27 -4.34 16.71
CA ASN A 61 2.41 -5.17 17.55
C ASN A 61 3.19 -5.99 18.61
N GLY A 62 4.49 -5.74 18.77
CA GLY A 62 5.35 -6.46 19.70
C GLY A 62 5.56 -7.93 19.36
N LYS A 63 5.34 -8.33 18.09
CA LYS A 63 5.47 -9.71 17.59
C LYS A 63 6.82 -9.92 16.91
N GLY A 64 7.27 -11.17 16.86
CA GLY A 64 8.56 -11.60 16.35
C GLY A 64 9.42 -12.23 17.41
N ASN A 65 10.65 -12.61 17.04
CA ASN A 65 11.62 -13.24 17.93
C ASN A 65 12.48 -12.19 18.61
N ASP A 66 12.89 -12.47 19.84
CA ASP A 66 13.88 -11.64 20.50
C ASP A 66 15.21 -11.67 19.75
N VAL A 67 15.87 -10.53 19.66
CA VAL A 67 17.15 -10.42 18.97
C VAL A 67 18.25 -10.98 19.86
N CYS A 68 19.02 -11.90 19.32
CA CYS A 68 20.13 -12.57 20.01
C CYS A 68 21.28 -12.87 19.04
N THR A 69 22.36 -13.49 19.53
CA THR A 69 23.52 -13.86 18.69
C THR A 69 23.20 -14.89 17.61
N HIS A 70 22.09 -15.59 17.73
CA HIS A 70 21.61 -16.57 16.73
C HIS A 70 20.47 -16.03 15.86
N THR A 71 20.19 -14.75 15.94
CA THR A 71 19.17 -14.13 15.07
C THR A 71 19.55 -14.33 13.60
N GLN A 72 18.66 -14.94 12.85
CA GLN A 72 18.80 -15.09 11.41
C GLN A 72 18.30 -13.80 10.73
N TRP A 73 19.23 -13.06 10.19
CA TRP A 73 18.93 -11.79 9.54
C TRP A 73 18.60 -11.98 8.07
N THR A 74 18.11 -10.95 7.43
CA THR A 74 17.72 -11.00 6.02
C THR A 74 18.88 -11.30 5.10
N GLY A 75 20.05 -10.72 5.37
CA GLY A 75 21.26 -10.96 4.57
C GLY A 75 21.73 -12.41 4.58
N SER A 76 21.49 -13.16 5.66
CA SER A 76 21.89 -14.57 5.75
C SER A 76 21.05 -15.51 4.84
N LEU A 77 19.94 -15.03 4.27
CA LEU A 77 19.18 -15.78 3.26
C LEU A 77 19.95 -15.93 1.95
N TYR A 78 20.86 -15.00 1.66
CA TYR A 78 21.73 -15.07 0.47
C TYR A 78 23.09 -15.69 0.77
N ASP A 79 23.64 -15.37 1.94
CA ASP A 79 24.97 -15.81 2.36
C ASP A 79 24.95 -16.19 3.83
N SER A 80 24.99 -17.47 4.13
CA SER A 80 24.99 -17.96 5.50
C SER A 80 26.22 -17.51 6.31
N SER A 81 27.31 -17.10 5.64
CA SER A 81 28.50 -16.52 6.28
C SER A 81 28.34 -15.04 6.65
N PHE A 82 27.29 -14.38 6.21
CA PHE A 82 27.03 -12.95 6.47
C PHE A 82 27.11 -12.59 7.96
N TYR A 83 26.80 -13.53 8.84
CA TYR A 83 26.89 -13.42 10.30
C TYR A 83 28.21 -13.77 10.89
N PHE A 84 29.06 -14.47 10.17
CA PHE A 84 30.34 -14.95 10.67
C PHE A 84 31.48 -13.99 10.36
N ASN A 85 31.17 -12.72 10.10
CA ASN A 85 32.19 -11.70 9.98
C ASN A 85 32.97 -11.66 11.31
N PRO A 86 34.31 -11.78 11.31
CA PRO A 86 35.16 -11.80 12.50
C PRO A 86 34.97 -10.56 13.40
N TYR A 87 34.56 -9.45 12.82
CA TYR A 87 34.20 -8.26 13.57
C TYR A 87 32.98 -8.46 14.49
N MET A 88 32.11 -9.41 14.18
CA MET A 88 30.91 -9.71 14.96
C MET A 88 31.21 -10.58 16.17
N GLU A 89 32.25 -11.40 16.12
CA GLU A 89 32.58 -12.36 17.19
C GLU A 89 32.87 -11.66 18.52
N LYS A 90 33.53 -10.51 18.48
CA LYS A 90 33.77 -9.70 19.67
C LYS A 90 32.52 -9.12 20.34
N TYR A 91 31.38 -9.12 19.67
CA TYR A 91 30.10 -8.63 20.18
C TYR A 91 29.20 -9.78 20.63
N ARG A 92 29.59 -11.04 20.39
CA ARG A 92 28.84 -12.23 20.80
C ARG A 92 29.13 -12.54 22.26
N GLN A 93 28.37 -11.93 23.16
CA GLN A 93 28.41 -12.30 24.58
C GLN A 93 27.07 -12.91 24.95
N GLU A 94 27.04 -14.24 25.01
CA GLU A 94 25.86 -14.99 25.45
C GLU A 94 26.08 -15.61 26.82
N GLU A 95 25.00 -15.64 27.58
CA GLU A 95 24.87 -16.41 28.79
C GLU A 95 23.75 -17.45 28.58
N VAL A 96 24.07 -18.73 28.76
CA VAL A 96 23.05 -19.78 28.78
C VAL A 96 22.47 -19.86 30.18
N LEU A 97 21.17 -19.60 30.29
CA LEU A 97 20.47 -19.70 31.58
C LEU A 97 20.22 -21.16 31.94
N ALA A 98 19.99 -21.44 33.22
CA ALA A 98 19.74 -22.79 33.76
C ALA A 98 18.53 -23.51 33.10
N ASN A 99 17.63 -22.76 32.47
CA ASN A 99 16.48 -23.30 31.73
C ASN A 99 16.77 -23.55 30.23
N GLY A 100 18.05 -23.48 29.83
CA GLY A 100 18.47 -23.63 28.43
C GLY A 100 18.16 -22.44 27.52
N LYS A 101 17.58 -21.37 28.04
CA LYS A 101 17.40 -20.12 27.25
C LYS A 101 18.69 -19.33 27.18
N HIS A 102 18.92 -18.71 26.04
CA HIS A 102 20.03 -17.82 25.81
C HIS A 102 19.67 -16.40 26.26
N ARG A 103 20.54 -15.74 26.95
CA ARG A 103 20.46 -14.32 27.31
C ARG A 103 21.71 -13.59 26.88
N ILE A 104 21.54 -12.41 26.33
CA ILE A 104 22.67 -11.53 26.02
C ILE A 104 23.25 -10.99 27.32
N LYS A 105 24.54 -11.21 27.54
CA LYS A 105 25.28 -10.69 28.70
C LYS A 105 25.82 -9.31 28.36
N GLY A 106 25.37 -8.29 29.06
CA GLY A 106 25.77 -6.91 28.84
C GLY A 106 25.03 -6.26 27.65
N THR A 107 25.57 -5.14 27.16
CA THR A 107 25.02 -4.45 26.00
C THR A 107 25.60 -5.06 24.73
N MET A 108 24.80 -5.88 24.05
CA MET A 108 25.18 -6.37 22.74
C MET A 108 25.14 -5.23 21.72
N LYS A 109 26.26 -5.02 21.02
CA LYS A 109 26.32 -4.06 19.94
C LYS A 109 26.21 -4.80 18.61
N PHE A 110 25.18 -4.50 17.85
CA PHE A 110 25.04 -4.94 16.47
C PHE A 110 25.73 -3.92 15.54
N PRO A 111 26.26 -4.35 14.41
CA PRO A 111 26.86 -3.44 13.44
C PRO A 111 25.82 -2.69 12.61
N PHE A 112 24.54 -2.82 12.94
CA PHE A 112 23.45 -2.16 12.24
C PHE A 112 23.02 -0.89 12.98
N PHE A 113 22.78 0.18 12.24
CA PHE A 113 22.36 1.46 12.81
C PHE A 113 20.99 1.41 13.47
N LEU A 114 20.07 0.63 12.89
CA LEU A 114 18.68 0.52 13.32
C LEU A 114 18.34 -0.92 13.67
N THR A 115 18.89 -1.40 14.79
CA THR A 115 18.55 -2.75 15.29
C THR A 115 17.14 -2.74 15.88
N PRO A 116 16.22 -3.57 15.39
CA PRO A 116 14.88 -3.67 15.94
C PRO A 116 14.91 -4.40 17.31
N GLU A 117 13.87 -4.16 18.13
CA GLU A 117 13.70 -4.90 19.39
C GLU A 117 13.38 -6.37 19.15
N LYS A 118 12.68 -6.66 18.08
CA LYS A 118 12.34 -8.01 17.62
C LYS A 118 12.61 -8.15 16.15
N HIS A 119 12.93 -9.35 15.71
CA HIS A 119 13.18 -9.67 14.32
C HIS A 119 12.42 -10.93 13.90
N TYR A 120 11.91 -10.95 12.68
CA TYR A 120 11.22 -12.11 12.13
C TYR A 120 11.37 -12.16 10.61
N ILE A 121 11.75 -13.32 10.10
CA ILE A 121 11.68 -13.67 8.68
C ILE A 121 10.90 -14.97 8.58
N GLY A 122 9.88 -15.00 7.75
CA GLY A 122 9.04 -16.17 7.56
C GLY A 122 7.58 -15.82 7.28
N ASN A 123 6.73 -16.83 7.37
CA ASN A 123 5.30 -16.71 7.17
C ASN A 123 4.59 -16.15 8.40
N ALA A 124 3.70 -15.21 8.19
CA ALA A 124 2.75 -14.72 9.18
C ALA A 124 1.34 -14.79 8.61
N TRP A 125 0.37 -15.17 9.44
CA TRP A 125 -1.01 -15.34 9.05
C TRP A 125 -1.91 -14.36 9.79
N TYR A 126 -2.80 -13.72 9.05
CA TYR A 126 -3.75 -12.74 9.53
C TYR A 126 -5.16 -13.16 9.13
N ARG A 127 -6.11 -13.20 10.06
CA ARG A 127 -7.49 -13.62 9.80
C ARG A 127 -8.50 -12.66 10.39
N LYS A 128 -9.54 -12.35 9.62
CA LYS A 128 -10.67 -11.52 10.04
C LYS A 128 -11.97 -12.01 9.42
N SER A 129 -13.06 -11.93 10.16
CA SER A 129 -14.42 -12.12 9.65
C SER A 129 -15.01 -10.78 9.27
N VAL A 130 -15.61 -10.69 8.07
CA VAL A 130 -16.11 -9.45 7.50
C VAL A 130 -17.46 -9.68 6.84
N PHE A 131 -18.47 -8.92 7.24
CA PHE A 131 -19.79 -8.95 6.59
C PHE A 131 -19.74 -8.25 5.24
N VAL A 132 -20.19 -8.96 4.17
CA VAL A 132 -20.27 -8.38 2.82
C VAL A 132 -21.75 -8.19 2.44
N PRO A 133 -22.20 -6.96 2.12
CA PRO A 133 -23.58 -6.64 1.82
C PRO A 133 -24.15 -7.40 0.61
N LYS A 134 -25.46 -7.68 0.63
CA LYS A 134 -26.17 -8.33 -0.50
C LYS A 134 -26.16 -7.47 -1.76
N GLU A 135 -26.15 -6.17 -1.59
CA GLU A 135 -26.15 -5.15 -2.64
C GLU A 135 -24.94 -5.24 -3.57
N TRP A 136 -23.85 -5.82 -3.08
CA TRP A 136 -22.62 -6.02 -3.85
C TRP A 136 -22.66 -7.20 -4.82
N LYS A 137 -23.73 -8.02 -4.81
CA LYS A 137 -23.83 -9.27 -5.60
C LYS A 137 -23.62 -9.10 -7.11
N LYS A 138 -23.90 -7.91 -7.66
CA LYS A 138 -23.71 -7.62 -9.09
C LYS A 138 -22.44 -6.83 -9.40
N GLN A 139 -21.61 -6.63 -8.39
CA GLN A 139 -20.38 -5.85 -8.46
C GLN A 139 -19.17 -6.79 -8.46
N ARG A 140 -18.03 -6.26 -8.85
CA ARG A 140 -16.74 -6.89 -8.61
C ARG A 140 -16.27 -6.51 -7.22
N VAL A 141 -15.79 -7.46 -6.46
CA VAL A 141 -15.26 -7.22 -5.13
C VAL A 141 -13.75 -7.42 -5.16
N ILE A 142 -13.02 -6.36 -4.89
CA ILE A 142 -11.56 -6.34 -4.89
C ILE A 142 -11.08 -6.21 -3.46
N LEU A 143 -10.21 -7.11 -3.03
CA LEU A 143 -9.40 -6.93 -1.82
C LEU A 143 -8.18 -6.10 -2.19
N TYR A 144 -8.08 -4.93 -1.61
CA TYR A 144 -6.97 -3.98 -1.79
C TYR A 144 -6.11 -3.93 -0.55
N LEU A 145 -4.82 -4.19 -0.70
CA LEU A 145 -3.80 -4.10 0.34
C LEU A 145 -2.73 -3.12 -0.14
N GLU A 146 -2.61 -1.97 0.50
CA GLU A 146 -1.74 -0.89 0.00
C GLU A 146 -0.26 -1.28 0.00
N ARG A 147 0.23 -1.82 1.11
CA ARG A 147 1.64 -2.23 1.26
C ARG A 147 1.78 -3.42 2.19
N PRO A 148 1.52 -4.62 1.72
CA PRO A 148 1.98 -5.83 2.40
C PRO A 148 3.49 -6.02 2.16
N HIS A 149 4.20 -6.66 3.09
CA HIS A 149 5.63 -6.82 2.97
C HIS A 149 6.04 -8.27 3.23
N ILE A 150 6.25 -9.10 2.20
CA ILE A 150 6.44 -8.80 0.76
C ILE A 150 5.43 -9.64 -0.04
N GLU A 151 5.50 -10.98 0.08
CA GLU A 151 4.64 -11.90 -0.66
C GLU A 151 3.33 -12.13 0.08
N THR A 152 2.22 -12.09 -0.63
CA THR A 152 0.91 -12.41 -0.05
C THR A 152 0.27 -13.61 -0.72
N SER A 153 -0.43 -14.40 0.10
CA SER A 153 -1.41 -15.39 -0.37
C SER A 153 -2.72 -15.11 0.34
N VAL A 154 -3.77 -14.86 -0.43
CA VAL A 154 -5.09 -14.49 0.09
C VAL A 154 -6.05 -15.67 -0.04
N TYR A 155 -6.76 -15.94 1.05
CA TYR A 155 -7.80 -16.97 1.12
C TYR A 155 -9.11 -16.33 1.55
N ILE A 156 -10.18 -16.66 0.86
CA ILE A 156 -11.55 -16.25 1.21
C ILE A 156 -12.37 -17.51 1.48
N ASN A 157 -12.94 -17.60 2.66
CA ASN A 157 -13.73 -18.78 3.09
C ASN A 157 -12.96 -20.10 2.87
N GLY A 158 -11.66 -20.09 3.20
CA GLY A 158 -10.74 -21.23 3.05
C GLY A 158 -10.26 -21.52 1.63
N LYS A 159 -10.70 -20.79 0.60
CA LYS A 159 -10.27 -20.97 -0.79
C LYS A 159 -9.23 -19.94 -1.18
N LEU A 160 -8.14 -20.38 -1.81
CA LEU A 160 -7.11 -19.48 -2.34
C LEU A 160 -7.69 -18.59 -3.44
N ALA A 161 -7.68 -17.28 -3.20
CA ALA A 161 -8.15 -16.27 -4.15
C ALA A 161 -7.03 -15.73 -5.05
N GLY A 162 -5.79 -15.67 -4.53
CA GLY A 162 -4.65 -15.21 -5.33
C GLY A 162 -3.35 -15.13 -4.54
N ARG A 163 -2.28 -14.81 -5.26
CA ARG A 163 -0.94 -14.55 -4.74
C ARG A 163 -0.36 -13.34 -5.44
N ASP A 164 0.46 -12.57 -4.73
CA ASP A 164 1.23 -11.47 -5.27
C ASP A 164 2.55 -11.35 -4.51
N SER A 165 3.61 -10.91 -5.17
CA SER A 165 4.96 -10.75 -4.61
C SER A 165 5.57 -9.39 -4.95
N SER A 166 4.75 -8.42 -5.30
CA SER A 166 5.24 -7.07 -5.59
C SER A 166 5.74 -6.37 -4.32
N LEU A 167 6.90 -5.71 -4.42
CA LEU A 167 7.49 -5.02 -3.28
C LEU A 167 6.95 -3.59 -3.08
N SER A 168 6.58 -2.90 -4.15
CA SER A 168 6.41 -1.45 -4.15
C SER A 168 5.06 -0.95 -4.66
N VAL A 169 4.16 -1.83 -5.05
CA VAL A 169 2.80 -1.48 -5.48
C VAL A 169 1.75 -2.20 -4.63
N PRO A 170 0.52 -1.70 -4.57
CA PRO A 170 -0.57 -2.38 -3.88
C PRO A 170 -0.83 -3.78 -4.44
N HIS A 171 -1.21 -4.71 -3.56
CA HIS A 171 -1.71 -6.02 -3.96
C HIS A 171 -3.22 -5.97 -4.09
N GLU A 172 -3.74 -6.34 -5.26
CA GLU A 172 -5.15 -6.32 -5.58
C GLU A 172 -5.63 -7.71 -6.00
N PHE A 173 -6.68 -8.21 -5.33
CA PHE A 173 -7.22 -9.53 -5.59
C PHE A 173 -8.71 -9.44 -5.94
N ASP A 174 -9.11 -9.96 -7.10
CA ASP A 174 -10.52 -10.14 -7.42
C ASP A 174 -11.07 -11.33 -6.62
N VAL A 175 -11.73 -11.00 -5.52
CA VAL A 175 -12.32 -11.98 -4.61
C VAL A 175 -13.77 -12.29 -4.90
N THR A 176 -14.36 -11.68 -5.93
CA THR A 176 -15.77 -11.83 -6.33
C THR A 176 -16.25 -13.28 -6.33
N PRO A 177 -15.51 -14.26 -6.91
CA PRO A 177 -15.98 -15.65 -6.99
C PRO A 177 -16.09 -16.38 -5.66
N TYR A 178 -15.46 -15.83 -4.61
CA TYR A 178 -15.33 -16.49 -3.31
C TYR A 178 -16.25 -15.89 -2.24
N ILE A 179 -16.89 -14.74 -2.51
CA ILE A 179 -17.72 -13.98 -1.56
C ILE A 179 -19.10 -14.61 -1.40
N ILE A 180 -19.53 -14.73 -0.17
CA ILE A 180 -20.91 -15.09 0.22
C ILE A 180 -21.64 -13.80 0.61
N TYR A 181 -22.46 -13.29 -0.28
CA TYR A 181 -23.14 -12.01 -0.09
C TYR A 181 -24.23 -12.07 0.97
N GLY A 182 -24.31 -11.04 1.82
CA GLY A 182 -25.25 -10.93 2.93
C GLY A 182 -24.89 -11.81 4.13
N LYS A 183 -23.62 -12.22 4.21
CA LYS A 183 -23.07 -13.02 5.31
C LYS A 183 -21.65 -12.55 5.67
N ASP A 184 -21.18 -13.01 6.81
CA ASP A 184 -19.79 -12.92 7.18
C ASP A 184 -18.94 -13.83 6.30
N ASN A 185 -17.80 -13.30 5.88
CA ASN A 185 -16.79 -14.00 5.10
C ASN A 185 -15.48 -14.01 5.87
N GLU A 186 -14.81 -15.14 5.92
CA GLU A 186 -13.48 -15.25 6.48
C GLU A 186 -12.45 -14.81 5.44
N ILE A 187 -11.66 -13.81 5.78
CA ILE A 187 -10.49 -13.36 5.02
C ILE A 187 -9.25 -13.83 5.78
N SER A 188 -8.43 -14.66 5.15
CA SER A 188 -7.14 -15.08 5.68
C SER A 188 -6.03 -14.64 4.72
N ILE A 189 -5.02 -13.94 5.24
CA ILE A 189 -3.89 -13.43 4.48
C ILE A 189 -2.62 -14.03 5.07
N LYS A 190 -1.84 -14.72 4.25
CA LYS A 190 -0.49 -15.14 4.57
C LYS A 190 0.47 -14.11 3.98
N VAL A 191 1.37 -13.57 4.80
CA VAL A 191 2.46 -12.69 4.38
C VAL A 191 3.80 -13.37 4.63
N TYR A 192 4.64 -13.44 3.62
CA TYR A 192 6.03 -13.89 3.71
C TYR A 192 6.95 -12.71 3.41
N ASN A 193 7.93 -12.47 4.28
CA ASN A 193 8.85 -11.34 4.18
C ASN A 193 10.30 -11.72 3.84
N GLY A 194 10.55 -12.95 3.38
CA GLY A 194 11.83 -13.32 2.77
C GLY A 194 12.03 -12.60 1.44
N ILE A 195 13.27 -12.37 1.08
CA ILE A 195 13.64 -11.58 -0.12
C ILE A 195 14.21 -12.43 -1.25
N GLU A 196 14.19 -13.74 -1.11
CA GLU A 196 14.76 -14.70 -2.08
C GLU A 196 14.07 -14.64 -3.44
N ASN A 197 12.76 -14.33 -3.43
CA ASN A 197 11.92 -14.30 -4.63
C ASN A 197 11.73 -12.89 -5.21
N VAL A 198 12.35 -11.87 -4.60
CA VAL A 198 12.34 -10.51 -5.12
C VAL A 198 13.71 -10.12 -5.65
N CYS A 199 13.74 -9.38 -6.74
CA CYS A 199 14.99 -8.99 -7.40
C CYS A 199 15.64 -7.80 -6.69
N VAL A 200 16.12 -8.02 -5.46
CA VAL A 200 16.84 -7.03 -4.65
C VAL A 200 18.21 -7.59 -4.28
N GLY A 201 19.21 -6.74 -4.19
CA GLY A 201 20.54 -7.16 -3.73
C GLY A 201 20.60 -7.39 -2.24
N GLN A 202 21.64 -8.08 -1.77
CA GLN A 202 21.89 -8.39 -0.37
C GLN A 202 21.92 -7.14 0.52
N ASP A 203 22.40 -6.03 0.00
CA ASP A 203 22.53 -4.74 0.69
C ASP A 203 21.45 -3.75 0.26
N SER A 204 20.33 -4.23 -0.27
CA SER A 204 19.25 -3.38 -0.73
C SER A 204 18.61 -2.60 0.41
N HIS A 205 18.51 -1.30 0.21
CA HIS A 205 17.94 -0.38 1.20
C HIS A 205 16.46 -0.70 1.48
N SER A 206 16.02 -0.55 2.70
CA SER A 206 14.64 -0.75 3.18
C SER A 206 14.15 -2.19 3.28
N VAL A 207 14.90 -3.18 2.80
CA VAL A 207 14.52 -4.60 2.86
C VAL A 207 15.57 -5.48 3.50
N THR A 208 16.76 -4.93 3.80
CA THR A 208 17.86 -5.62 4.48
C THR A 208 18.21 -4.93 5.79
N ASP A 209 18.98 -5.61 6.63
CA ASP A 209 19.17 -5.21 8.03
C ASP A 209 20.17 -4.06 8.23
N GLN A 210 20.88 -3.63 7.18
CA GLN A 210 21.94 -2.63 7.31
C GLN A 210 21.42 -1.24 7.70
N THR A 211 20.27 -0.84 7.19
CA THR A 211 19.76 0.52 7.38
C THR A 211 18.38 0.58 8.01
N GLN A 212 17.43 -0.21 7.58
CA GLN A 212 16.03 -0.11 8.03
C GLN A 212 15.44 -1.40 8.57
N GLY A 213 16.07 -2.53 8.35
CA GLY A 213 15.56 -3.82 8.75
C GLY A 213 14.34 -4.28 7.95
N ASN A 214 14.25 -5.59 7.76
CA ASN A 214 13.09 -6.24 7.17
C ASN A 214 11.95 -6.34 8.19
N TRP A 215 10.70 -6.31 7.75
CA TRP A 215 9.54 -6.41 8.61
C TRP A 215 8.47 -7.32 7.99
N ASN A 216 7.52 -7.80 8.75
CA ASN A 216 6.35 -8.52 8.25
C ASN A 216 5.09 -7.77 8.69
N GLY A 217 4.10 -7.71 7.82
CA GLY A 217 2.85 -7.05 8.10
C GLY A 217 2.20 -6.43 6.87
N ILE A 218 1.17 -5.63 7.11
CA ILE A 218 0.44 -4.90 6.09
C ILE A 218 0.23 -3.47 6.59
N ILE A 219 0.75 -2.46 5.89
CA ILE A 219 0.61 -1.06 6.25
C ILE A 219 -0.14 -0.29 5.17
N GLY A 220 -0.63 0.91 5.52
CA GLY A 220 -1.49 1.70 4.65
C GLY A 220 -2.93 1.18 4.61
N LYS A 221 -3.62 1.38 3.51
CA LYS A 221 -5.04 1.01 3.37
C LYS A 221 -5.22 -0.49 3.19
N MET A 222 -6.24 -1.01 3.84
CA MET A 222 -6.74 -2.37 3.69
C MET A 222 -8.25 -2.30 3.51
N GLU A 223 -8.75 -2.64 2.34
CA GLU A 223 -10.17 -2.42 1.99
C GLU A 223 -10.73 -3.57 1.16
N LEU A 224 -12.00 -3.92 1.37
CA LEU A 224 -12.80 -4.52 0.31
C LEU A 224 -13.47 -3.40 -0.47
N GLN A 225 -13.32 -3.40 -1.78
CA GLN A 225 -13.85 -2.39 -2.69
C GLN A 225 -14.83 -3.04 -3.65
N ALA A 226 -16.03 -2.48 -3.75
CA ALA A 226 -17.05 -2.95 -4.69
C ALA A 226 -17.11 -2.02 -5.91
N HIS A 227 -16.86 -2.57 -7.07
CA HIS A 227 -16.80 -1.85 -8.35
C HIS A 227 -17.88 -2.35 -9.33
N GLN A 228 -18.22 -1.52 -10.30
CA GLN A 228 -18.95 -1.98 -11.47
C GLN A 228 -18.16 -3.10 -12.19
N GLN A 229 -18.82 -3.85 -13.07
CA GLN A 229 -18.14 -4.88 -13.87
C GLN A 229 -17.01 -4.30 -14.74
N GLN A 230 -17.18 -3.04 -15.15
CA GLN A 230 -16.18 -2.27 -15.87
C GLN A 230 -15.91 -0.99 -15.09
N TYR A 231 -14.68 -0.80 -14.68
CA TYR A 231 -14.21 0.40 -13.96
C TYR A 231 -12.79 0.72 -14.37
N ILE A 232 -12.38 1.96 -14.17
CA ILE A 232 -11.01 2.41 -14.39
C ILE A 232 -10.15 1.94 -13.22
N ARG A 233 -9.27 0.98 -13.49
CA ARG A 233 -8.33 0.45 -12.50
C ARG A 233 -7.11 1.36 -12.33
N ASN A 234 -6.64 1.92 -13.44
CA ASN A 234 -5.50 2.82 -13.43
C ASN A 234 -5.69 3.95 -14.45
N LEU A 235 -5.22 5.14 -14.10
CA LEU A 235 -5.32 6.36 -14.87
C LEU A 235 -3.94 7.03 -14.91
N GLN A 236 -3.37 7.16 -16.10
CA GLN A 236 -2.08 7.78 -16.33
C GLN A 236 -2.25 9.01 -17.20
N VAL A 237 -1.54 10.09 -16.87
CA VAL A 237 -1.56 11.35 -17.60
C VAL A 237 -0.16 11.64 -18.11
N TYR A 238 -0.05 11.89 -19.40
CA TYR A 238 1.18 12.26 -20.07
C TYR A 238 1.04 13.66 -20.66
N PRO A 239 1.62 14.70 -20.03
CA PRO A 239 1.61 16.06 -20.54
C PRO A 239 2.42 16.18 -21.83
N ASP A 240 1.88 16.91 -22.81
CA ASP A 240 2.58 17.41 -23.98
C ASP A 240 2.59 18.93 -23.86
N VAL A 241 3.71 19.45 -23.37
CA VAL A 241 3.87 20.88 -23.07
C VAL A 241 3.83 21.71 -24.35
N LYS A 242 4.48 21.24 -25.43
CA LYS A 242 4.54 21.92 -26.74
C LYS A 242 3.19 21.93 -27.45
N GLY A 243 2.49 20.77 -27.39
CA GLY A 243 1.16 20.64 -27.98
C GLY A 243 0.03 21.21 -27.14
N LYS A 244 0.31 21.73 -25.94
CA LYS A 244 -0.69 22.23 -24.98
C LYS A 244 -1.85 21.27 -24.77
N GLN A 245 -1.52 20.00 -24.57
CA GLN A 245 -2.48 18.91 -24.42
C GLN A 245 -1.98 17.85 -23.45
N ILE A 246 -2.87 16.94 -23.06
CA ILE A 246 -2.50 15.76 -22.27
C ILE A 246 -2.97 14.50 -23.02
N LYS A 247 -2.13 13.45 -23.01
CA LYS A 247 -2.57 12.10 -23.35
C LYS A 247 -2.99 11.41 -22.07
N VAL A 248 -4.22 10.95 -22.00
CA VAL A 248 -4.78 10.19 -20.87
C VAL A 248 -4.87 8.74 -21.28
N VAL A 249 -4.26 7.85 -20.50
CA VAL A 249 -4.26 6.40 -20.73
C VAL A 249 -4.98 5.73 -19.56
N MET A 250 -5.95 4.86 -19.85
CA MET A 250 -6.80 4.20 -18.87
C MET A 250 -6.71 2.70 -19.01
N ASP A 251 -6.40 2.02 -17.90
CA ASP A 251 -6.58 0.59 -17.76
C ASP A 251 -7.99 0.34 -17.21
N VAL A 252 -8.83 -0.28 -18.03
CA VAL A 252 -10.24 -0.54 -17.71
C VAL A 252 -10.46 -2.05 -17.62
N THR A 253 -11.07 -2.48 -16.52
CA THR A 253 -11.42 -3.89 -16.32
C THR A 253 -12.49 -4.37 -17.29
N GLY A 254 -12.56 -5.70 -17.47
CA GLY A 254 -13.54 -6.32 -18.36
C GLY A 254 -13.11 -6.28 -19.84
N ASN A 255 -13.98 -6.81 -20.72
CA ASN A 255 -13.64 -7.11 -22.12
C ASN A 255 -14.27 -6.15 -23.13
N ALA A 256 -14.81 -5.00 -22.69
CA ALA A 256 -15.42 -4.04 -23.62
C ALA A 256 -14.38 -3.54 -24.63
N GLN A 257 -14.73 -3.61 -25.90
CA GLN A 257 -13.90 -3.12 -27.00
C GLN A 257 -14.10 -1.64 -27.29
N LYS A 258 -15.15 -1.05 -26.72
CA LYS A 258 -15.47 0.38 -26.80
C LYS A 258 -16.06 0.85 -25.48
N ALA A 259 -15.76 2.08 -25.11
CA ALA A 259 -16.31 2.72 -23.92
C ALA A 259 -16.52 4.23 -24.13
N ASP A 260 -17.43 4.81 -23.35
CA ASP A 260 -17.69 6.23 -23.30
C ASP A 260 -17.11 6.78 -22.01
N PHE A 261 -16.34 7.85 -22.11
CA PHE A 261 -15.67 8.49 -21.00
C PHE A 261 -16.09 9.95 -20.87
N GLN A 262 -16.23 10.39 -19.64
CA GLN A 262 -16.33 11.81 -19.30
C GLN A 262 -15.10 12.19 -18.47
N PHE A 263 -14.55 13.36 -18.77
CA PHE A 263 -13.40 13.91 -18.06
C PHE A 263 -13.74 15.30 -17.53
N ASP A 264 -13.24 15.58 -16.35
CA ASP A 264 -13.19 16.92 -15.77
C ASP A 264 -11.73 17.24 -15.47
N VAL A 265 -11.20 18.27 -16.13
CA VAL A 265 -9.84 18.75 -15.92
C VAL A 265 -9.94 20.09 -15.20
N SER A 266 -9.83 20.07 -13.87
CA SER A 266 -9.92 21.26 -13.01
C SER A 266 -11.13 22.16 -13.33
N GLY A 267 -12.31 21.54 -13.55
CA GLY A 267 -13.57 22.23 -13.85
C GLY A 267 -13.92 22.30 -15.35
N VAL A 268 -13.00 21.96 -16.25
CA VAL A 268 -13.28 21.92 -17.71
C VAL A 268 -13.69 20.51 -18.12
N LYS A 269 -14.91 20.39 -18.65
CA LYS A 269 -15.50 19.07 -18.97
C LYS A 269 -15.28 18.70 -20.44
N HIS A 270 -14.91 17.42 -20.63
CA HIS A 270 -14.75 16.80 -21.94
C HIS A 270 -15.53 15.48 -21.99
N SER A 271 -16.08 15.13 -23.14
CA SER A 271 -16.81 13.88 -23.34
C SER A 271 -16.32 13.18 -24.60
N PHE A 272 -16.00 11.90 -24.48
CA PHE A 272 -15.54 11.07 -25.58
C PHE A 272 -16.41 9.82 -25.66
N SER A 273 -16.98 9.57 -26.84
CA SER A 273 -17.88 8.43 -27.05
C SER A 273 -17.23 7.37 -27.94
N LYS A 274 -17.55 6.10 -27.64
CA LYS A 274 -17.11 4.95 -28.44
C LYS A 274 -15.60 4.84 -28.67
N ILE A 275 -14.83 5.29 -27.67
CA ILE A 275 -13.36 5.11 -27.68
C ILE A 275 -13.08 3.62 -27.78
N LYS A 276 -12.23 3.25 -28.73
CA LYS A 276 -11.82 1.85 -28.94
C LYS A 276 -10.72 1.46 -27.98
N ARG A 277 -10.74 0.21 -27.53
CA ARG A 277 -9.63 -0.40 -26.82
C ARG A 277 -8.48 -0.60 -27.79
N GLU A 278 -7.28 -0.18 -27.38
CA GLU A 278 -6.04 -0.33 -28.15
C GLU A 278 -5.53 -1.78 -28.12
N SER A 279 -4.54 -2.09 -28.95
CA SER A 279 -3.95 -3.43 -29.03
C SER A 279 -3.24 -3.89 -27.75
N ASP A 280 -2.79 -2.95 -26.93
CA ASP A 280 -2.20 -3.17 -25.60
C ASP A 280 -3.24 -3.38 -24.49
N GLY A 281 -4.55 -3.39 -24.85
CA GLY A 281 -5.65 -3.58 -23.93
C GLY A 281 -6.09 -2.34 -23.16
N LYS A 282 -5.52 -1.17 -23.43
CA LYS A 282 -5.85 0.10 -22.77
C LYS A 282 -6.77 0.97 -23.62
N PHE A 283 -7.29 2.03 -23.02
CA PHE A 283 -7.97 3.12 -23.72
C PHE A 283 -7.13 4.38 -23.63
N SER A 284 -7.08 5.16 -24.70
CA SER A 284 -6.43 6.46 -24.62
C SER A 284 -7.24 7.57 -25.32
N VAL A 285 -7.07 8.78 -24.81
CA VAL A 285 -7.63 10.01 -25.38
C VAL A 285 -6.61 11.14 -25.29
N ILE A 286 -6.72 12.11 -26.20
CA ILE A 286 -5.97 13.37 -26.13
C ILE A 286 -6.95 14.46 -25.73
N ILE A 287 -6.60 15.23 -24.71
CA ILE A 287 -7.41 16.33 -24.19
C ILE A 287 -6.62 17.64 -24.36
N PRO A 288 -7.11 18.60 -25.14
CA PRO A 288 -6.49 19.91 -25.23
C PRO A 288 -6.66 20.68 -23.92
N MET A 289 -5.61 21.37 -23.49
CA MET A 289 -5.59 22.14 -22.24
C MET A 289 -5.93 23.63 -22.43
N GLY A 290 -6.04 24.09 -23.70
CA GLY A 290 -6.29 25.50 -24.02
C GLY A 290 -5.03 26.36 -23.98
N GLU A 291 -5.22 27.69 -24.07
CA GLU A 291 -4.10 28.65 -24.15
C GLU A 291 -3.60 29.09 -22.77
N ASP A 292 -4.47 29.12 -21.76
CA ASP A 292 -4.17 29.62 -20.40
C ASP A 292 -3.56 28.51 -19.48
N ILE A 293 -2.58 27.75 -20.02
CA ILE A 293 -1.92 26.71 -19.30
C ILE A 293 -0.94 27.29 -18.28
N ARG A 294 -1.02 26.80 -17.03
CA ARG A 294 0.00 27.02 -16.02
C ARG A 294 0.93 25.84 -15.99
N PHE A 295 2.21 26.08 -16.27
CA PHE A 295 3.24 25.05 -16.23
C PHE A 295 3.64 24.74 -14.78
N TRP A 296 4.17 23.55 -14.59
CA TRP A 296 4.72 23.11 -13.32
C TRP A 296 6.25 23.21 -13.36
N ASP A 297 6.80 23.87 -12.38
CA ASP A 297 8.22 23.82 -12.03
C ASP A 297 8.37 23.83 -10.50
N GLU A 298 9.59 23.70 -9.97
CA GLU A 298 9.85 23.64 -8.53
C GLU A 298 9.54 24.96 -7.79
N PHE A 299 9.45 26.07 -8.48
CA PHE A 299 9.11 27.40 -7.93
C PHE A 299 7.63 27.70 -8.08
N HIS A 300 6.98 27.13 -9.10
CA HIS A 300 5.57 27.30 -9.43
C HIS A 300 4.88 25.93 -9.57
N PRO A 301 4.63 25.21 -8.47
CA PRO A 301 4.13 23.84 -8.51
C PRO A 301 2.62 23.80 -8.83
N ASN A 302 2.26 24.29 -10.02
CA ASN A 302 0.87 24.33 -10.49
C ASN A 302 0.40 22.91 -10.80
N LEU A 303 -0.66 22.47 -10.13
CA LEU A 303 -1.27 21.17 -10.32
C LEU A 303 -2.68 21.29 -10.89
N TYR A 304 -3.00 20.35 -11.76
CA TYR A 304 -4.33 20.10 -12.28
C TYR A 304 -4.89 18.81 -11.69
N THR A 305 -6.20 18.76 -11.51
CA THR A 305 -6.90 17.52 -11.16
C THR A 305 -7.64 17.01 -12.39
N LEU A 306 -7.36 15.77 -12.77
CA LEU A 306 -8.12 15.06 -13.80
C LEU A 306 -9.03 14.04 -13.11
N THR A 307 -10.33 14.13 -13.37
CA THR A 307 -11.32 13.12 -13.00
C THR A 307 -11.84 12.46 -14.26
N ALA A 308 -11.64 11.16 -14.39
CA ALA A 308 -12.19 10.35 -15.48
C ALA A 308 -13.39 9.53 -14.95
N THR A 309 -14.51 9.60 -15.63
CA THR A 309 -15.75 8.89 -15.28
C THR A 309 -16.09 7.86 -16.34
N LEU A 310 -16.33 6.63 -15.90
CA LEU A 310 -16.85 5.52 -16.70
C LEU A 310 -18.11 4.97 -16.03
N GLY A 311 -19.26 5.13 -16.67
CA GLY A 311 -20.54 4.72 -16.10
C GLY A 311 -20.88 5.54 -14.83
N LYS A 312 -20.89 4.88 -13.67
CA LYS A 312 -21.20 5.51 -12.38
C LYS A 312 -19.98 5.73 -11.49
N GLU A 313 -18.82 5.28 -11.91
CA GLU A 313 -17.59 5.39 -11.14
C GLU A 313 -16.63 6.39 -11.76
N SER A 314 -15.91 7.09 -10.89
CA SER A 314 -14.91 8.07 -11.27
C SER A 314 -13.57 7.73 -10.63
N PHE A 315 -12.51 7.98 -11.35
CA PHE A 315 -11.14 7.91 -10.89
C PHE A 315 -10.49 9.29 -11.05
N SER A 316 -9.81 9.77 -10.01
CA SER A 316 -9.17 11.10 -10.05
C SER A 316 -7.68 10.98 -9.78
N THR A 317 -6.91 11.81 -10.48
CA THR A 317 -5.46 11.96 -10.27
C THR A 317 -5.06 13.41 -10.43
N THR A 318 -3.89 13.78 -9.90
CA THR A 318 -3.30 15.10 -10.09
C THR A 318 -2.08 15.01 -10.99
N PHE A 319 -1.83 16.05 -11.77
CA PHE A 319 -0.67 16.15 -12.66
C PHE A 319 -0.22 17.62 -12.80
N GLY A 320 1.05 17.81 -13.12
CA GLY A 320 1.61 19.10 -13.54
C GLY A 320 1.84 19.10 -15.04
N MET A 321 1.70 20.27 -15.69
CA MET A 321 2.11 20.48 -17.09
C MET A 321 3.62 20.68 -17.13
N SER A 322 4.34 19.56 -17.10
CA SER A 322 5.81 19.51 -17.16
C SER A 322 6.23 18.33 -18.04
N GLU A 323 7.33 18.48 -18.73
CA GLU A 323 7.91 17.45 -19.60
C GLU A 323 9.40 17.32 -19.30
N ILE A 324 9.85 16.09 -19.15
CA ILE A 324 11.27 15.75 -18.98
C ILE A 324 11.71 15.06 -20.26
N SER A 325 12.67 15.65 -20.97
CA SER A 325 13.28 15.06 -22.16
C SER A 325 14.77 14.81 -21.92
N ILE A 326 15.29 13.78 -22.55
CA ILE A 326 16.74 13.52 -22.63
C ILE A 326 17.18 13.93 -24.03
N GLU A 327 18.03 14.95 -24.09
CA GLU A 327 18.71 15.30 -25.34
C GLU A 327 19.99 14.49 -25.37
N GLY A 328 20.09 13.56 -26.35
CA GLY A 328 21.26 12.71 -26.60
C GLY A 328 22.32 13.39 -27.42
#